data_ebfd5921f50c390f0f5dcc83b3b2bbcb
#
_entry.id   ebfd5921f50c390f0f5dcc83b3b2bbcb
#
_cell.length_a   1.000
_cell.length_b   1.000
_cell.length_c   1.000
_cell.angle_alpha   90.00
_cell.angle_beta   90.00
_cell.angle_gamma   90.00
#
_symmetry.space_group_name_H-M   'P 1'
#
loop_
_entity.id
_entity.type
_entity.pdbx_description
1 polymer ?
#
loop_
_entity_poly.entity_id
_entity_poly.type
_entity_poly.pdbx_seq_one_letter_code
_entity_poly.pdbx_strand_id
1 'polypeptide(L)'
;MTDTEEQTDWCIKEAVKHYETNTAAGQPHGNCADLMGIHLEGPFLASEYKGAMPEYLLRTADMPLLKHYQETAGGFIHYITVSPEVAGIPEHVKDITEMGIKVAIGHSGADYATSWKCIDAGAAAATHTFNAMRLFHQHEPAIMGAVLESDVYCEAICDGRHLHPGSVRFLLKMKGYDRVIAITDSIMAAGLPDGNYKLGVNDVIVEEGDAKLKDGTRAGSTLTTGQAFRNLMKFTGESPEKILPLLTENPATMLGLQNSIGFIGEGKDADVLIMDSEFQIKETFVKGRRII
;
A
#
# COMPACT_ATOMS: atom_id res chain seq x y z
N MET A 1 -6.73 5.72 4.29
CA MET A 1 -6.48 7.14 3.94
C MET A 1 -6.78 8.03 5.13
N THR A 2 -6.29 9.27 5.12
CA THR A 2 -6.53 10.27 6.18
C THR A 2 -8.00 10.69 6.24
N ASP A 3 -8.59 10.67 7.43
CA ASP A 3 -9.97 11.13 7.71
C ASP A 3 -10.01 11.83 9.08
N THR A 4 -11.20 12.19 9.58
CA THR A 4 -11.37 12.68 10.95
C THR A 4 -10.96 11.61 11.96
N GLU A 5 -10.59 12.03 13.19
CA GLU A 5 -10.25 11.08 14.25
C GLU A 5 -11.39 10.11 14.54
N GLU A 6 -12.62 10.62 14.62
CA GLU A 6 -13.82 9.81 14.87
C GLU A 6 -14.03 8.76 13.79
N GLN A 7 -13.90 9.15 12.50
CA GLN A 7 -14.06 8.24 11.38
C GLN A 7 -12.92 7.23 11.30
N THR A 8 -11.68 7.64 11.58
CA THR A 8 -10.52 6.76 11.63
C THR A 8 -10.68 5.71 12.73
N ASP A 9 -11.07 6.12 13.93
CA ASP A 9 -11.39 5.22 15.05
C ASP A 9 -12.49 4.21 14.69
N TRP A 10 -13.55 4.69 14.05
CA TRP A 10 -14.63 3.82 13.60
C TRP A 10 -14.14 2.78 12.58
N CYS A 11 -13.37 3.20 11.58
CA CYS A 11 -12.79 2.30 10.58
C CYS A 11 -11.86 1.25 11.21
N ILE A 12 -11.01 1.68 12.16
CA ILE A 12 -10.11 0.77 12.89
C ILE A 12 -10.94 -0.29 13.66
N LYS A 13 -11.95 0.14 14.41
CA LYS A 13 -12.81 -0.77 15.18
C LYS A 13 -13.56 -1.77 14.28
N GLU A 14 -14.10 -1.31 13.16
CA GLU A 14 -14.78 -2.20 12.22
C GLU A 14 -13.81 -3.19 11.55
N ALA A 15 -12.58 -2.78 11.22
CA ALA A 15 -11.56 -3.68 10.69
C ALA A 15 -11.17 -4.76 11.71
N VAL A 16 -10.92 -4.38 12.97
CA VAL A 16 -10.60 -5.32 14.06
C VAL A 16 -11.76 -6.29 14.30
N LYS A 17 -12.98 -5.78 14.39
CA LYS A 17 -14.19 -6.60 14.55
C LYS A 17 -14.37 -7.59 13.38
N HIS A 18 -14.11 -7.17 12.14
CA HIS A 18 -14.13 -8.06 10.98
C HIS A 18 -13.08 -9.17 11.12
N TYR A 19 -11.85 -8.81 11.48
CA TYR A 19 -10.79 -9.78 11.73
C TYR A 19 -11.18 -10.78 12.81
N GLU A 20 -11.60 -10.33 13.98
CA GLU A 20 -12.02 -11.20 15.10
C GLU A 20 -13.17 -12.13 14.72
N THR A 21 -14.17 -11.61 13.99
CA THR A 21 -15.33 -12.41 13.57
C THR A 21 -14.93 -13.51 12.59
N ASN A 22 -13.98 -13.24 11.70
CA ASN A 22 -13.55 -14.21 10.69
C ASN A 22 -12.44 -15.16 11.16
N THR A 23 -11.72 -14.81 12.25
CA THR A 23 -10.65 -15.65 12.81
C THR A 23 -11.04 -16.38 14.08
N ALA A 24 -12.27 -16.21 14.59
CA ALA A 24 -12.76 -16.88 15.78
C ALA A 24 -12.57 -18.41 15.69
N ALA A 25 -11.97 -19.00 16.71
CA ALA A 25 -11.59 -20.41 16.73
C ALA A 25 -12.78 -21.33 16.41
N GLY A 26 -12.61 -22.21 15.42
CA GLY A 26 -13.61 -23.19 14.99
C GLY A 26 -14.63 -22.70 13.97
N GLN A 27 -14.62 -21.42 13.59
CA GLN A 27 -15.35 -20.95 12.42
C GLN A 27 -14.43 -20.99 11.19
N PRO A 28 -14.85 -21.56 10.07
CA PRO A 28 -14.09 -21.37 8.85
C PRO A 28 -14.10 -19.87 8.53
N HIS A 29 -12.91 -19.27 8.25
CA HIS A 29 -12.80 -17.94 7.70
C HIS A 29 -13.89 -17.72 6.64
N GLY A 30 -14.49 -16.54 6.58
CA GLY A 30 -15.53 -16.23 5.60
C GLY A 30 -15.06 -16.53 4.16
N ASN A 31 -15.97 -16.44 3.18
CA ASN A 31 -15.61 -16.63 1.76
C ASN A 31 -14.82 -15.40 1.23
N CYS A 32 -13.74 -15.02 1.88
CA CYS A 32 -12.92 -13.86 1.57
C CYS A 32 -11.45 -14.10 1.92
N ALA A 33 -10.57 -13.22 1.48
CA ALA A 33 -9.18 -13.16 1.91
C ALA A 33 -9.08 -12.79 3.40
N ASP A 34 -8.02 -13.23 4.05
CA ASP A 34 -7.73 -12.84 5.42
C ASP A 34 -7.25 -11.38 5.48
N LEU A 35 -7.79 -10.62 6.43
CA LEU A 35 -7.29 -9.30 6.75
C LEU A 35 -6.03 -9.45 7.62
N MET A 36 -4.87 -9.01 7.10
CA MET A 36 -3.58 -9.22 7.76
C MET A 36 -3.14 -8.01 8.61
N GLY A 37 -3.88 -6.91 8.58
CA GLY A 37 -3.57 -5.70 9.33
C GLY A 37 -4.17 -4.46 8.70
N ILE A 38 -3.91 -3.33 9.33
CA ILE A 38 -4.34 -2.01 8.88
C ILE A 38 -3.12 -1.23 8.39
N HIS A 39 -3.25 -0.58 7.24
CA HIS A 39 -2.33 0.43 6.75
C HIS A 39 -2.95 1.81 6.93
N LEU A 40 -2.32 2.67 7.71
CA LEU A 40 -2.67 4.07 7.82
C LEU A 40 -1.93 4.90 6.77
N GLU A 41 -2.63 5.52 5.85
CA GLU A 41 -2.05 6.49 4.92
C GLU A 41 -2.25 7.90 5.48
N GLY A 42 -1.22 8.41 6.13
CA GLY A 42 -1.27 9.60 6.96
C GLY A 42 -1.78 9.32 8.40
N PRO A 43 -2.17 10.38 9.15
CA PRO A 43 -2.38 11.79 8.73
C PRO A 43 -1.13 12.66 8.66
N PHE A 44 0.06 12.13 8.86
CA PHE A 44 1.32 12.89 8.92
C PHE A 44 1.91 13.06 7.51
N LEU A 45 1.16 13.74 6.63
CA LEU A 45 1.50 13.94 5.22
C LEU A 45 1.72 15.43 4.89
N ALA A 46 2.57 15.69 3.89
CA ALA A 46 2.85 17.04 3.43
C ALA A 46 1.67 17.60 2.62
N SER A 47 1.22 18.81 2.96
CA SER A 47 0.09 19.48 2.33
C SER A 47 0.26 19.67 0.81
N GLU A 48 1.48 19.99 0.36
CA GLU A 48 1.79 20.18 -1.06
C GLU A 48 1.65 18.88 -1.88
N TYR A 49 1.85 17.73 -1.24
CA TYR A 49 1.81 16.40 -1.85
C TYR A 49 0.63 15.55 -1.37
N LYS A 50 -0.41 16.18 -0.86
CA LYS A 50 -1.57 15.53 -0.24
C LYS A 50 -2.39 14.62 -1.17
N GLY A 51 -2.23 14.77 -2.49
CA GLY A 51 -3.08 14.04 -3.45
C GLY A 51 -4.56 14.32 -3.22
N ALA A 52 -5.35 13.27 -3.06
CA ALA A 52 -6.78 13.36 -2.78
C ALA A 52 -7.12 13.62 -1.29
N MET A 53 -6.13 13.68 -0.38
CA MET A 53 -6.38 13.92 1.04
C MET A 53 -6.87 15.35 1.30
N PRO A 54 -7.89 15.56 2.14
CA PRO A 54 -8.29 16.90 2.57
C PRO A 54 -7.19 17.55 3.44
N GLU A 55 -6.74 18.73 3.05
CA GLU A 55 -5.62 19.41 3.71
C GLU A 55 -5.86 19.66 5.21
N TYR A 56 -7.10 20.01 5.58
CA TYR A 56 -7.48 20.30 6.97
C TYR A 56 -7.43 19.07 7.90
N LEU A 57 -7.27 17.86 7.36
CA LEU A 57 -7.13 16.61 8.12
C LEU A 57 -5.67 16.22 8.32
N LEU A 58 -4.73 16.90 7.62
CA LEU A 58 -3.31 16.60 7.76
C LEU A 58 -2.75 17.17 9.07
N ARG A 59 -1.74 16.49 9.61
CA ARG A 59 -1.14 16.81 10.92
C ARG A 59 0.37 16.73 10.85
N THR A 60 1.03 17.45 11.74
CA THR A 60 2.42 17.16 12.13
C THR A 60 2.47 15.84 12.91
N ALA A 61 3.67 15.32 13.20
CA ALA A 61 3.82 14.11 13.98
C ALA A 61 3.09 14.21 15.33
N ASP A 62 2.08 13.38 15.50
CA ASP A 62 1.26 13.29 16.71
C ASP A 62 1.34 11.85 17.26
N MET A 63 2.39 11.59 18.03
CA MET A 63 2.65 10.26 18.59
C MET A 63 1.59 9.82 19.60
N PRO A 64 1.01 10.69 20.45
CA PRO A 64 -0.16 10.35 21.26
C PRO A 64 -1.34 9.85 20.44
N LEU A 65 -1.66 10.49 19.31
CA LEU A 65 -2.73 10.06 18.41
C LEU A 65 -2.43 8.69 17.77
N LEU A 66 -1.20 8.49 17.26
CA LEU A 66 -0.81 7.22 16.69
C LEU A 66 -0.88 6.08 17.71
N LYS A 67 -0.44 6.35 18.93
CA LYS A 67 -0.55 5.39 20.05
C LYS A 67 -2.02 5.06 20.36
N HIS A 68 -2.89 6.06 20.41
CA HIS A 68 -4.33 5.85 20.57
C HIS A 68 -4.90 4.94 19.48
N TYR A 69 -4.54 5.17 18.20
CA TYR A 69 -4.98 4.33 17.09
C TYR A 69 -4.46 2.90 17.22
N GLN A 70 -3.19 2.72 17.60
CA GLN A 70 -2.61 1.39 17.78
C GLN A 70 -3.25 0.63 18.97
N GLU A 71 -3.54 1.33 20.07
CA GLU A 71 -4.29 0.78 21.21
C GLU A 71 -5.72 0.39 20.81
N THR A 72 -6.43 1.26 20.09
CA THR A 72 -7.76 0.99 19.53
C THR A 72 -7.77 -0.22 18.58
N ALA A 73 -6.69 -0.39 17.82
CA ALA A 73 -6.50 -1.52 16.93
C ALA A 73 -6.05 -2.81 17.65
N GLY A 74 -5.76 -2.77 18.95
CA GLY A 74 -5.18 -3.92 19.66
C GLY A 74 -3.85 -4.39 19.06
N GLY A 75 -3.06 -3.49 18.48
CA GLY A 75 -1.81 -3.80 17.81
C GLY A 75 -1.94 -4.19 16.33
N PHE A 76 -3.12 -4.07 15.74
CA PHE A 76 -3.40 -4.55 14.36
C PHE A 76 -3.03 -3.53 13.26
N ILE A 77 -2.53 -2.34 13.60
CA ILE A 77 -1.91 -1.44 12.63
C ILE A 77 -0.48 -1.92 12.40
N HIS A 78 -0.22 -2.40 11.19
CA HIS A 78 1.09 -2.96 10.83
C HIS A 78 1.90 -2.06 9.90
N TYR A 79 1.27 -1.02 9.34
CA TYR A 79 1.88 -0.18 8.33
C TYR A 79 1.37 1.25 8.40
N ILE A 80 2.25 2.24 8.16
CA ILE A 80 1.88 3.65 8.07
C ILE A 80 2.68 4.35 6.97
N THR A 81 2.02 5.23 6.23
CA THR A 81 2.67 6.18 5.31
C THR A 81 2.82 7.55 5.97
N VAL A 82 4.02 8.10 5.90
CA VAL A 82 4.36 9.43 6.43
C VAL A 82 5.20 10.22 5.43
N SER A 83 5.18 11.55 5.52
CA SER A 83 6.03 12.43 4.70
C SER A 83 7.26 12.86 5.51
N PRO A 84 8.48 12.60 5.05
CA PRO A 84 9.72 12.91 5.79
C PRO A 84 9.86 14.36 6.22
N GLU A 85 9.38 15.33 5.43
CA GLU A 85 9.46 16.76 5.73
C GLU A 85 8.43 17.24 6.76
N VAL A 86 7.48 16.42 7.14
CA VAL A 86 6.52 16.78 8.18
C VAL A 86 7.23 16.86 9.53
N ALA A 87 7.01 17.98 10.23
CA ALA A 87 7.69 18.26 11.48
C ALA A 87 7.56 17.13 12.51
N GLY A 88 8.68 16.65 13.02
CA GLY A 88 8.80 15.56 13.99
C GLY A 88 8.86 14.16 13.38
N ILE A 89 8.59 13.96 12.08
CA ILE A 89 8.60 12.63 11.48
C ILE A 89 9.99 11.99 11.50
N PRO A 90 11.08 12.63 11.04
CA PRO A 90 12.40 11.98 11.06
C PRO A 90 12.84 11.50 12.44
N GLU A 91 12.45 12.24 13.48
CA GLU A 91 12.77 11.93 14.87
C GLU A 91 11.98 10.75 15.43
N HIS A 92 10.75 10.51 14.89
CA HIS A 92 9.82 9.51 15.41
C HIS A 92 9.72 8.22 14.59
N VAL A 93 10.38 8.13 13.42
CA VAL A 93 10.34 6.88 12.62
C VAL A 93 10.76 5.67 13.46
N LYS A 94 11.82 5.82 14.27
CA LYS A 94 12.28 4.74 15.14
C LYS A 94 11.24 4.36 16.19
N ASP A 95 10.62 5.33 16.85
CA ASP A 95 9.56 5.10 17.85
C ASP A 95 8.37 4.37 17.22
N ILE A 96 7.99 4.75 15.99
CA ILE A 96 6.92 4.09 15.24
C ILE A 96 7.28 2.63 14.95
N THR A 97 8.51 2.36 14.52
CA THR A 97 8.96 0.99 14.25
C THR A 97 9.02 0.14 15.53
N GLU A 98 9.38 0.72 16.67
CA GLU A 98 9.37 0.06 17.98
C GLU A 98 7.95 -0.26 18.47
N MET A 99 6.91 0.43 17.97
CA MET A 99 5.50 0.06 18.16
C MET A 99 5.05 -1.15 17.31
N GLY A 100 5.96 -1.74 16.51
CA GLY A 100 5.65 -2.85 15.60
C GLY A 100 5.03 -2.42 14.27
N ILE A 101 5.04 -1.11 13.96
CA ILE A 101 4.46 -0.56 12.74
C ILE A 101 5.58 -0.35 11.71
N LYS A 102 5.47 -0.92 10.52
CA LYS A 102 6.35 -0.61 9.39
C LYS A 102 6.07 0.80 8.88
N VAL A 103 7.11 1.53 8.55
CA VAL A 103 6.98 2.90 8.04
C VAL A 103 7.29 2.92 6.54
N ALA A 104 6.39 3.51 5.76
CA ALA A 104 6.64 3.92 4.39
C ALA A 104 6.79 5.44 4.31
N ILE A 105 7.61 5.92 3.41
CA ILE A 105 7.70 7.33 3.06
C ILE A 105 6.95 7.58 1.76
N GLY A 106 6.16 8.65 1.73
CA GLY A 106 5.34 8.99 0.58
C GLY A 106 4.62 10.33 0.76
N HIS A 107 3.81 10.73 -0.23
CA HIS A 107 3.12 12.02 -0.21
C HIS A 107 4.06 13.18 0.17
N SER A 108 5.21 13.28 -0.50
CA SER A 108 6.36 14.01 0.02
C SER A 108 7.12 14.78 -1.04
N GLY A 109 7.45 16.01 -0.71
CA GLY A 109 8.41 16.85 -1.42
C GLY A 109 9.78 16.92 -0.75
N ALA A 110 10.07 16.04 0.22
CA ALA A 110 11.28 16.05 1.00
C ALA A 110 12.54 16.10 0.14
N ASP A 111 13.55 16.79 0.65
CA ASP A 111 14.89 16.73 0.09
C ASP A 111 15.52 15.34 0.33
N TYR A 112 16.62 15.10 -0.36
CA TYR A 112 17.34 13.84 -0.31
C TYR A 112 17.82 13.48 1.11
N ALA A 113 18.40 14.44 1.84
CA ALA A 113 18.97 14.21 3.17
C ALA A 113 17.88 13.92 4.21
N THR A 114 16.75 14.62 4.16
CA THR A 114 15.60 14.40 5.04
C THR A 114 14.97 13.03 4.79
N SER A 115 14.90 12.61 3.53
CA SER A 115 14.41 11.27 3.16
C SER A 115 15.32 10.16 3.69
N TRP A 116 16.64 10.34 3.58
CA TRP A 116 17.62 9.40 4.13
C TRP A 116 17.56 9.30 5.65
N LYS A 117 17.28 10.39 6.39
CA LYS A 117 17.08 10.31 7.85
C LYS A 117 15.96 9.34 8.21
N CYS A 118 14.84 9.36 7.48
CA CYS A 118 13.74 8.42 7.72
C CYS A 118 14.13 6.98 7.33
N ILE A 119 14.87 6.80 6.22
CA ILE A 119 15.34 5.48 5.78
C ILE A 119 16.31 4.90 6.80
N ASP A 120 17.30 5.66 7.24
CA ASP A 120 18.28 5.24 8.25
C ASP A 120 17.62 4.95 9.62
N ALA A 121 16.53 5.65 9.93
CA ALA A 121 15.75 5.41 11.14
C ALA A 121 14.82 4.19 11.06
N GLY A 122 14.71 3.53 9.89
CA GLY A 122 13.99 2.27 9.73
C GLY A 122 12.76 2.30 8.83
N ALA A 123 12.58 3.36 8.00
CA ALA A 123 11.55 3.31 6.97
C ALA A 123 11.84 2.16 5.99
N ALA A 124 10.83 1.32 5.74
CA ALA A 124 10.97 0.06 5.02
C ALA A 124 10.49 0.12 3.56
N ALA A 125 9.66 1.12 3.22
CA ALA A 125 9.06 1.22 1.90
C ALA A 125 8.83 2.67 1.45
N ALA A 126 8.51 2.83 0.16
CA ALA A 126 8.00 4.05 -0.44
C ALA A 126 6.60 3.78 -1.00
N THR A 127 5.62 4.54 -0.52
CA THR A 127 4.20 4.39 -0.88
C THR A 127 3.96 4.82 -2.31
N HIS A 128 3.25 4.00 -3.10
CA HIS A 128 2.88 4.24 -4.51
C HIS A 128 3.89 5.13 -5.26
N THR A 129 5.14 4.66 -5.30
CA THR A 129 6.34 5.36 -5.82
C THR A 129 6.05 6.14 -7.11
N PHE A 130 6.55 7.35 -7.22
CA PHE A 130 6.29 8.41 -8.20
C PHE A 130 5.01 9.23 -7.98
N ASN A 131 3.95 8.65 -7.41
CA ASN A 131 2.70 9.37 -7.20
C ASN A 131 2.81 10.24 -5.95
N ALA A 132 2.33 11.48 -6.04
CA ALA A 132 2.43 12.45 -4.95
C ALA A 132 3.84 12.56 -4.33
N MET A 133 4.87 12.53 -5.16
CA MET A 133 6.27 12.66 -4.76
C MET A 133 7.00 13.70 -5.59
N ARG A 134 7.93 14.44 -4.96
CA ARG A 134 8.87 15.30 -5.68
C ARG A 134 9.74 14.46 -6.60
N LEU A 135 9.75 14.82 -7.88
CA LEU A 135 10.45 14.09 -8.92
C LEU A 135 11.98 14.25 -8.79
N PHE A 136 12.71 13.25 -9.30
CA PHE A 136 14.16 13.27 -9.37
C PHE A 136 14.65 14.43 -10.26
N HIS A 137 15.64 15.19 -9.75
CA HIS A 137 16.37 16.18 -10.50
C HIS A 137 17.88 16.01 -10.26
N GLN A 138 18.71 16.19 -11.29
CA GLN A 138 20.14 15.91 -11.23
C GLN A 138 20.92 16.69 -10.16
N HIS A 139 20.44 17.86 -9.78
CA HIS A 139 21.06 18.69 -8.73
C HIS A 139 20.40 18.52 -7.36
N GLU A 140 19.17 18.05 -7.35
CA GLU A 140 18.37 17.83 -6.12
C GLU A 140 17.56 16.55 -6.28
N PRO A 141 18.15 15.37 -5.95
CA PRO A 141 17.49 14.09 -6.21
C PRO A 141 16.18 13.89 -5.43
N ALA A 142 15.96 14.63 -4.36
CA ALA A 142 14.77 14.62 -3.52
C ALA A 142 14.44 13.21 -2.97
N ILE A 143 13.22 13.01 -2.49
CA ILE A 143 12.73 11.72 -2.02
C ILE A 143 12.91 10.61 -3.07
N MET A 144 12.69 10.93 -4.35
CA MET A 144 12.83 9.94 -5.42
C MET A 144 14.28 9.43 -5.55
N GLY A 145 15.30 10.30 -5.38
CA GLY A 145 16.69 9.87 -5.38
C GLY A 145 17.01 8.93 -4.23
N ALA A 146 16.61 9.28 -3.01
CA ALA A 146 16.83 8.46 -1.82
C ALA A 146 16.13 7.09 -1.93
N VAL A 147 14.87 7.07 -2.38
CA VAL A 147 14.09 5.85 -2.57
C VAL A 147 14.70 4.92 -3.60
N LEU A 148 15.11 5.45 -4.76
CA LEU A 148 15.69 4.63 -5.84
C LEU A 148 17.09 4.09 -5.50
N GLU A 149 17.86 4.79 -4.69
CA GLU A 149 19.21 4.39 -4.28
C GLU A 149 19.23 3.40 -3.11
N SER A 150 18.31 3.56 -2.16
CA SER A 150 18.23 2.73 -0.94
C SER A 150 17.66 1.32 -1.18
N ASP A 151 17.71 0.48 -0.15
CA ASP A 151 17.13 -0.87 -0.16
C ASP A 151 15.65 -0.93 0.22
N VAL A 152 14.97 0.21 0.43
CA VAL A 152 13.54 0.22 0.74
C VAL A 152 12.72 -0.39 -0.39
N TYR A 153 11.61 -1.01 -0.05
CA TYR A 153 10.66 -1.48 -1.05
C TYR A 153 9.99 -0.30 -1.76
N CYS A 154 9.70 -0.47 -3.04
CA CYS A 154 8.95 0.52 -3.83
C CYS A 154 7.58 -0.03 -4.19
N GLU A 155 6.52 0.55 -3.67
CA GLU A 155 5.18 0.20 -4.08
C GLU A 155 4.86 0.81 -5.45
N ALA A 156 4.16 0.06 -6.30
CA ALA A 156 3.82 0.47 -7.66
C ALA A 156 2.37 0.13 -8.02
N ILE A 157 1.61 1.12 -8.45
CA ILE A 157 0.25 0.94 -8.99
C ILE A 157 0.37 0.66 -10.49
N CYS A 158 0.27 -0.62 -10.87
CA CYS A 158 0.53 -1.09 -12.22
C CYS A 158 -0.75 -1.16 -13.08
N ASP A 159 -1.54 -0.08 -13.09
CA ASP A 159 -2.78 0.05 -13.87
C ASP A 159 -2.57 0.64 -15.27
N GLY A 160 -1.38 1.20 -15.57
CA GLY A 160 -1.08 1.91 -16.81
C GLY A 160 -1.59 3.35 -16.84
N ARG A 161 -2.20 3.83 -15.76
CA ARG A 161 -2.75 5.18 -15.57
C ARG A 161 -1.94 5.98 -14.56
N HIS A 162 -1.71 5.39 -13.36
CA HIS A 162 -0.80 5.95 -12.34
C HIS A 162 0.64 5.90 -12.82
N LEU A 163 1.05 4.76 -13.37
CA LEU A 163 2.38 4.59 -13.95
C LEU A 163 2.27 4.18 -15.42
N HIS A 164 2.92 4.96 -16.29
CA HIS A 164 3.14 4.55 -17.66
C HIS A 164 3.96 3.24 -17.68
N PRO A 165 3.70 2.28 -18.60
CA PRO A 165 4.48 1.02 -18.68
C PRO A 165 6.00 1.21 -18.72
N GLY A 166 6.48 2.30 -19.32
CA GLY A 166 7.89 2.69 -19.31
C GLY A 166 8.41 3.03 -17.92
N SER A 167 7.62 3.70 -17.08
CA SER A 167 7.98 4.03 -15.70
C SER A 167 8.02 2.79 -14.83
N VAL A 168 7.13 1.83 -15.04
CA VAL A 168 7.16 0.52 -14.36
C VAL A 168 8.46 -0.22 -14.72
N ARG A 169 8.82 -0.31 -16.00
CA ARG A 169 10.08 -0.95 -16.41
C ARG A 169 11.31 -0.23 -15.87
N PHE A 170 11.28 1.11 -15.81
CA PHE A 170 12.36 1.89 -15.23
C PHE A 170 12.51 1.58 -13.73
N LEU A 171 11.42 1.57 -12.97
CA LEU A 171 11.43 1.24 -11.56
C LEU A 171 12.01 -0.16 -11.31
N LEU A 172 11.53 -1.17 -12.05
CA LEU A 172 12.05 -2.54 -11.96
C LEU A 172 13.53 -2.65 -12.34
N LYS A 173 14.00 -1.84 -13.29
CA LYS A 173 15.41 -1.80 -13.67
C LYS A 173 16.29 -1.19 -12.59
N MET A 174 15.80 -0.19 -11.87
CA MET A 174 16.52 0.49 -10.78
C MET A 174 16.52 -0.32 -9.49
N LYS A 175 15.40 -0.91 -9.12
CA LYS A 175 15.19 -1.58 -7.82
C LYS A 175 15.36 -3.10 -7.86
N GLY A 176 15.34 -3.69 -9.05
CA GLY A 176 15.19 -5.16 -9.17
C GLY A 176 13.76 -5.62 -8.91
N TYR A 177 13.53 -6.92 -9.13
CA TYR A 177 12.22 -7.54 -8.92
C TYR A 177 11.97 -7.91 -7.45
N ASP A 178 12.99 -7.90 -6.62
CA ASP A 178 12.97 -8.24 -5.20
C ASP A 178 12.71 -7.04 -4.28
N ARG A 179 12.70 -5.82 -4.81
CA ARG A 179 12.44 -4.57 -4.07
C ARG A 179 11.24 -3.78 -4.58
N VAL A 180 10.43 -4.35 -5.48
CA VAL A 180 9.18 -3.73 -5.94
C VAL A 180 7.99 -4.55 -5.46
N ILE A 181 6.97 -3.86 -4.93
CA ILE A 181 5.69 -4.43 -4.52
C ILE A 181 4.61 -3.86 -5.43
N ALA A 182 3.86 -4.73 -6.09
CA ALA A 182 2.70 -4.29 -6.85
C ALA A 182 1.49 -4.15 -5.90
N ILE A 183 1.03 -2.92 -5.75
CA ILE A 183 -0.16 -2.59 -4.97
C ILE A 183 -1.29 -2.15 -5.89
N THR A 184 -2.50 -2.15 -5.37
CA THR A 184 -3.68 -1.67 -6.10
C THR A 184 -4.04 -0.24 -5.76
N ASP A 185 -3.84 0.18 -4.52
CA ASP A 185 -4.40 1.43 -3.99
C ASP A 185 -5.90 1.57 -4.33
N SER A 186 -6.61 0.45 -4.20
CA SER A 186 -8.02 0.35 -4.60
C SER A 186 -8.94 1.02 -3.59
N ILE A 187 -9.91 1.75 -4.11
CA ILE A 187 -11.03 2.29 -3.34
C ILE A 187 -12.23 1.33 -3.35
N MET A 188 -13.30 1.69 -2.62
CA MET A 188 -14.53 0.89 -2.53
C MET A 188 -15.18 0.57 -3.89
N ALA A 189 -14.84 1.28 -4.94
CA ALA A 189 -15.36 1.07 -6.30
C ALA A 189 -14.69 -0.09 -7.06
N ALA A 190 -13.61 -0.68 -6.53
CA ALA A 190 -12.92 -1.77 -7.20
C ALA A 190 -13.85 -2.99 -7.39
N GLY A 191 -13.96 -3.45 -8.63
CA GLY A 191 -14.88 -4.55 -8.99
C GLY A 191 -16.35 -4.14 -9.14
N LEU A 192 -16.69 -2.87 -8.99
CA LEU A 192 -18.01 -2.31 -9.19
C LEU A 192 -18.11 -1.56 -10.53
N PRO A 193 -19.34 -1.31 -11.06
CA PRO A 193 -19.54 -0.53 -12.28
C PRO A 193 -19.04 0.91 -12.14
N ASP A 194 -18.82 1.59 -13.26
CA ASP A 194 -18.60 3.02 -13.28
C ASP A 194 -19.75 3.77 -12.59
N GLY A 195 -19.45 4.90 -11.94
CA GLY A 195 -20.45 5.66 -11.19
C GLY A 195 -19.85 6.58 -10.13
N ASN A 196 -20.72 7.03 -9.22
CA ASN A 196 -20.34 7.92 -8.13
C ASN A 196 -20.12 7.12 -6.83
N TYR A 197 -18.99 7.36 -6.19
CA TYR A 197 -18.56 6.68 -4.97
C TYR A 197 -18.07 7.67 -3.93
N LYS A 198 -17.65 7.17 -2.78
CA LYS A 198 -17.02 7.95 -1.71
C LYS A 198 -15.61 7.46 -1.43
N LEU A 199 -14.73 8.40 -1.06
CA LEU A 199 -13.44 8.12 -0.48
C LEU A 199 -13.25 9.05 0.71
N GLY A 200 -13.55 8.54 1.93
CA GLY A 200 -13.70 9.37 3.11
C GLY A 200 -14.76 10.45 2.89
N VAL A 201 -14.41 11.70 3.11
CA VAL A 201 -15.29 12.86 2.91
C VAL A 201 -15.46 13.27 1.45
N ASN A 202 -14.66 12.72 0.53
CA ASN A 202 -14.64 13.12 -0.87
C ASN A 202 -15.66 12.35 -1.72
N ASP A 203 -16.28 13.05 -2.68
CA ASP A 203 -17.00 12.44 -3.79
C ASP A 203 -15.99 12.01 -4.87
N VAL A 204 -16.10 10.77 -5.33
CA VAL A 204 -15.28 10.21 -6.40
C VAL A 204 -16.17 9.80 -7.56
N ILE A 205 -15.75 10.16 -8.76
CA ILE A 205 -16.38 9.76 -10.01
C ILE A 205 -15.48 8.69 -10.65
N VAL A 206 -16.08 7.54 -10.99
CA VAL A 206 -15.39 6.48 -11.74
C VAL A 206 -15.96 6.46 -13.14
N GLU A 207 -15.10 6.70 -14.12
CA GLU A 207 -15.41 6.65 -15.55
C GLU A 207 -14.35 5.80 -16.26
N GLU A 208 -14.78 4.82 -17.03
CA GLU A 208 -13.89 3.85 -17.69
C GLU A 208 -12.88 3.20 -16.72
N GLY A 209 -13.30 3.01 -15.45
CA GLY A 209 -12.47 2.49 -14.39
C GLY A 209 -11.38 3.46 -13.87
N ASP A 210 -11.39 4.74 -14.23
CA ASP A 210 -10.48 5.78 -13.68
C ASP A 210 -11.19 6.57 -12.57
N ALA A 211 -10.71 6.49 -11.34
CA ALA A 211 -11.30 7.10 -10.16
C ALA A 211 -10.73 8.51 -9.94
N LYS A 212 -11.57 9.54 -9.93
CA LYS A 212 -11.16 10.94 -9.82
C LYS A 212 -12.08 11.75 -8.91
N LEU A 213 -11.49 12.74 -8.28
CA LEU A 213 -12.23 13.85 -7.68
C LEU A 213 -12.80 14.76 -8.79
N LYS A 214 -13.71 15.66 -8.42
CA LYS A 214 -14.33 16.64 -9.36
C LYS A 214 -13.32 17.56 -10.03
N ASP A 215 -12.18 17.82 -9.41
CA ASP A 215 -11.09 18.65 -9.96
C ASP A 215 -10.14 17.88 -10.89
N GLY A 216 -10.38 16.58 -11.09
CA GLY A 216 -9.58 15.70 -11.93
C GLY A 216 -8.42 15.00 -11.19
N THR A 217 -8.19 15.28 -9.92
CA THR A 217 -7.19 14.58 -9.10
C THR A 217 -7.56 13.11 -8.99
N ARG A 218 -6.61 12.20 -9.27
CA ARG A 218 -6.83 10.75 -9.04
C ARG A 218 -7.00 10.47 -7.57
N ALA A 219 -7.94 9.59 -7.26
CA ALA A 219 -8.37 9.24 -5.91
C ALA A 219 -8.32 7.73 -5.74
N GLY A 220 -7.11 7.21 -5.55
CA GLY A 220 -6.84 5.78 -5.55
C GLY A 220 -7.15 5.13 -6.91
N SER A 221 -7.41 3.84 -6.93
CA SER A 221 -7.66 3.10 -8.16
C SER A 221 -8.89 2.18 -8.07
N THR A 222 -9.23 1.57 -9.19
CA THR A 222 -10.16 0.41 -9.28
C THR A 222 -9.42 -0.86 -9.69
N LEU A 223 -8.08 -0.84 -9.65
CA LEU A 223 -7.22 -1.94 -10.05
C LEU A 223 -7.43 -3.14 -9.12
N THR A 224 -7.54 -4.33 -9.69
CA THR A 224 -7.47 -5.58 -8.93
C THR A 224 -6.08 -6.18 -8.99
N THR A 225 -5.68 -6.96 -7.98
CA THR A 225 -4.37 -7.63 -7.94
C THR A 225 -4.14 -8.54 -9.14
N GLY A 226 -5.17 -9.29 -9.56
CA GLY A 226 -5.09 -10.13 -10.76
C GLY A 226 -4.89 -9.30 -12.05
N GLN A 227 -5.49 -8.12 -12.14
CA GLN A 227 -5.27 -7.21 -13.27
C GLN A 227 -3.86 -6.60 -13.22
N ALA A 228 -3.37 -6.21 -12.03
CA ALA A 228 -1.99 -5.74 -11.86
C ALA A 228 -0.97 -6.79 -12.34
N PHE A 229 -1.18 -8.06 -12.01
CA PHE A 229 -0.35 -9.17 -12.47
C PHE A 229 -0.30 -9.27 -14.01
N ARG A 230 -1.46 -9.29 -14.68
CA ARG A 230 -1.53 -9.35 -16.16
C ARG A 230 -0.90 -8.11 -16.81
N ASN A 231 -1.13 -6.94 -16.21
CA ASN A 231 -0.53 -5.69 -16.69
C ASN A 231 1.00 -5.73 -16.59
N LEU A 232 1.55 -6.18 -15.46
CA LEU A 232 3.00 -6.32 -15.28
C LEU A 232 3.63 -7.23 -16.32
N MET A 233 3.05 -8.39 -16.59
CA MET A 233 3.51 -9.27 -17.65
C MET A 233 3.49 -8.59 -19.02
N LYS A 234 2.38 -7.89 -19.34
CA LYS A 234 2.24 -7.12 -20.58
C LYS A 234 3.25 -5.97 -20.68
N PHE A 235 3.50 -5.24 -19.59
CA PHE A 235 4.39 -4.08 -19.58
C PHE A 235 5.86 -4.46 -19.68
N THR A 236 6.23 -5.61 -19.14
CA THR A 236 7.62 -6.06 -19.03
C THR A 236 8.01 -7.10 -20.07
N GLY A 237 7.06 -7.93 -20.50
CA GLY A 237 7.32 -9.12 -21.32
C GLY A 237 7.95 -10.28 -20.53
N GLU A 238 7.99 -10.19 -19.21
CA GLU A 238 8.60 -11.20 -18.33
C GLU A 238 7.65 -12.36 -18.03
N SER A 239 8.22 -13.47 -17.57
CA SER A 239 7.45 -14.67 -17.21
C SER A 239 6.67 -14.48 -15.90
N PRO A 240 5.60 -15.29 -15.68
CA PRO A 240 4.83 -15.27 -14.44
C PRO A 240 5.70 -15.45 -13.20
N GLU A 241 6.67 -16.35 -13.24
CA GLU A 241 7.56 -16.68 -12.10
C GLU A 241 8.38 -15.47 -11.65
N LYS A 242 8.72 -14.58 -12.59
CA LYS A 242 9.47 -13.36 -12.28
C LYS A 242 8.59 -12.24 -11.77
N ILE A 243 7.30 -12.24 -12.13
CA ILE A 243 6.34 -11.21 -11.72
C ILE A 243 5.64 -11.55 -10.39
N LEU A 244 5.34 -12.81 -10.14
CA LEU A 244 4.61 -13.24 -8.94
C LEU A 244 5.22 -12.73 -7.63
N PRO A 245 6.55 -12.73 -7.42
CA PRO A 245 7.14 -12.20 -6.19
C PRO A 245 6.72 -10.78 -5.83
N LEU A 246 6.44 -9.91 -6.83
CA LEU A 246 6.00 -8.54 -6.59
C LEU A 246 4.63 -8.45 -5.89
N LEU A 247 3.82 -9.51 -6.00
CA LEU A 247 2.46 -9.54 -5.45
C LEU A 247 2.32 -10.52 -4.28
N THR A 248 3.37 -11.28 -3.97
CA THR A 248 3.31 -12.38 -2.99
C THR A 248 4.47 -12.32 -2.00
N GLU A 249 5.67 -12.70 -2.38
CA GLU A 249 6.84 -12.82 -1.52
C GLU A 249 7.34 -11.47 -1.00
N ASN A 250 7.42 -10.47 -1.88
CA ASN A 250 7.93 -9.14 -1.52
C ASN A 250 7.05 -8.44 -0.46
N PRO A 251 5.72 -8.34 -0.62
CA PRO A 251 4.88 -7.74 0.42
C PRO A 251 4.89 -8.57 1.71
N ALA A 252 4.91 -9.90 1.62
CA ALA A 252 5.02 -10.76 2.80
C ALA A 252 6.33 -10.51 3.55
N THR A 253 7.45 -10.39 2.83
CA THR A 253 8.76 -10.14 3.43
C THR A 253 8.83 -8.74 4.05
N MET A 254 8.34 -7.71 3.35
CA MET A 254 8.32 -6.33 3.86
C MET A 254 7.54 -6.24 5.17
N LEU A 255 6.40 -6.95 5.27
CA LEU A 255 5.58 -6.98 6.48
C LEU A 255 6.08 -7.97 7.56
N GLY A 256 7.12 -8.78 7.29
CA GLY A 256 7.61 -9.78 8.23
C GLY A 256 6.76 -11.07 8.29
N LEU A 257 5.92 -11.31 7.29
CA LEU A 257 4.97 -12.43 7.20
C LEU A 257 5.51 -13.60 6.36
N GLN A 258 6.73 -13.52 5.85
CA GLN A 258 7.34 -14.49 4.93
C GLN A 258 7.46 -15.92 5.52
N ASN A 259 7.34 -16.07 6.83
CA ASN A 259 7.35 -17.39 7.46
C ASN A 259 6.00 -18.12 7.32
N SER A 260 4.90 -17.39 7.10
CA SER A 260 3.55 -17.93 7.01
C SER A 260 2.98 -17.91 5.60
N ILE A 261 3.24 -16.85 4.83
CA ILE A 261 2.65 -16.62 3.51
C ILE A 261 3.70 -16.15 2.50
N GLY A 262 3.30 -15.94 1.24
CA GLY A 262 4.09 -15.32 0.18
C GLY A 262 4.59 -16.29 -0.88
N PHE A 263 4.79 -17.55 -0.56
CA PHE A 263 5.17 -18.60 -1.51
C PHE A 263 4.69 -19.97 -1.06
N ILE A 264 4.60 -20.92 -1.98
CA ILE A 264 4.20 -22.30 -1.67
C ILE A 264 5.39 -23.03 -1.03
N GLY A 265 5.20 -23.51 0.21
CA GLY A 265 6.23 -24.19 0.96
C GLY A 265 5.65 -24.97 2.14
N GLU A 266 6.41 -25.95 2.64
CA GLU A 266 6.01 -26.74 3.81
C GLU A 266 5.89 -25.85 5.04
N GLY A 267 4.82 -26.01 5.81
CA GLY A 267 4.53 -25.24 7.02
C GLY A 267 3.94 -23.85 6.79
N LYS A 268 3.64 -23.46 5.54
CA LYS A 268 2.98 -22.21 5.21
C LYS A 268 1.47 -22.37 5.06
N ASP A 269 0.77 -21.26 5.18
CA ASP A 269 -0.66 -21.19 4.86
C ASP A 269 -0.87 -21.55 3.38
N ALA A 270 -1.85 -22.38 3.12
CA ALA A 270 -2.18 -22.80 1.76
C ALA A 270 -3.11 -21.80 1.08
N ASP A 271 -2.62 -20.57 0.87
CA ASP A 271 -3.28 -19.52 0.10
C ASP A 271 -2.86 -19.68 -1.36
N VAL A 272 -3.74 -20.29 -2.17
CA VAL A 272 -3.39 -20.74 -3.52
C VAL A 272 -4.45 -20.26 -4.52
N LEU A 273 -3.97 -19.76 -5.66
CA LEU A 273 -4.80 -19.44 -6.81
C LEU A 273 -4.55 -20.46 -7.93
N ILE A 274 -5.63 -20.97 -8.53
CA ILE A 274 -5.56 -21.72 -9.78
C ILE A 274 -6.02 -20.79 -10.90
N MET A 275 -5.17 -20.65 -11.91
CA MET A 275 -5.41 -19.77 -13.07
C MET A 275 -5.39 -20.58 -14.37
N ASP A 276 -6.11 -20.09 -15.38
CA ASP A 276 -6.01 -20.62 -16.74
C ASP A 276 -4.77 -20.08 -17.49
N SER A 277 -4.62 -20.49 -18.76
CA SER A 277 -3.51 -20.05 -19.63
C SER A 277 -3.50 -18.55 -19.92
N GLU A 278 -4.60 -17.85 -19.68
CA GLU A 278 -4.72 -16.40 -19.83
C GLU A 278 -4.61 -15.67 -18.48
N PHE A 279 -4.22 -16.42 -17.43
CA PHE A 279 -4.08 -15.92 -16.06
C PHE A 279 -5.38 -15.33 -15.45
N GLN A 280 -6.53 -15.92 -15.85
CA GLN A 280 -7.79 -15.66 -15.19
C GLN A 280 -7.93 -16.62 -14.00
N ILE A 281 -8.32 -16.09 -12.84
CA ILE A 281 -8.50 -16.88 -11.62
C ILE A 281 -9.72 -17.80 -11.82
N LYS A 282 -9.52 -19.09 -11.60
CA LYS A 282 -10.56 -20.13 -11.66
C LYS A 282 -10.94 -20.65 -10.29
N GLU A 283 -9.95 -20.79 -9.42
CA GLU A 283 -10.17 -21.24 -8.05
C GLU A 283 -9.29 -20.45 -7.10
N THR A 284 -9.83 -20.18 -5.91
CA THR A 284 -9.13 -19.50 -4.83
C THR A 284 -9.22 -20.36 -3.57
N PHE A 285 -8.08 -20.62 -2.97
CA PHE A 285 -7.96 -21.29 -1.69
C PHE A 285 -7.39 -20.32 -0.66
N VAL A 286 -7.99 -20.27 0.51
CA VAL A 286 -7.50 -19.53 1.68
C VAL A 286 -7.28 -20.53 2.81
N LYS A 287 -6.07 -20.65 3.30
CA LYS A 287 -5.64 -21.66 4.29
C LYS A 287 -6.10 -23.09 3.94
N GLY A 288 -5.96 -23.42 2.66
CA GLY A 288 -6.33 -24.74 2.12
C GLY A 288 -7.83 -24.94 1.89
N ARG A 289 -8.68 -23.97 2.19
CA ARG A 289 -10.13 -24.05 1.94
C ARG A 289 -10.47 -23.35 0.63
N ARG A 290 -11.16 -24.06 -0.26
CA ARG A 290 -11.68 -23.49 -1.51
C ARG A 290 -12.75 -22.44 -1.20
N ILE A 291 -12.60 -21.25 -1.76
CA ILE A 291 -13.53 -20.11 -1.62
C ILE A 291 -14.36 -19.93 -2.88
N ILE A 292 -13.77 -20.06 -4.04
CA ILE A 292 -14.39 -19.96 -5.37
C ILE A 292 -14.00 -21.19 -6.19
#